data_f51a6cfb4774fa00690d4ef3417e1ce5
#
_entry.id   f51a6cfb4774fa00690d4ef3417e1ce5
#
_cell.length_a   1.000
_cell.length_b   1.000
_cell.length_c   1.000
_cell.angle_alpha   90.00
_cell.angle_beta   90.00
_cell.angle_gamma   90.00
#
_symmetry.space_group_name_H-M   'P 1'
#
loop_
_entity.id
_entity.type
_entity.pdbx_description
1 polymer ?
#
loop_
_entity_poly.entity_id
_entity_poly.type
_entity_poly.pdbx_seq_one_letter_code
_entity_poly.pdbx_strand_id
1 'polypeptide(L)'
;MRKADGSLSHDLDPLDRAPKDSCGVFGVWAPGEDVSKLTYYGLYALQHRGQESAGIAVSEGTRILVYKDMGLVSQVFDESVLGALRGHISVGHCRYSTTGSSVWENAQP
;
A
#
# COMPACT_ATOMS: atom_id res chain seq x y z
N MET A 1 17.36 -21.64 -10.81
CA MET A 1 16.60 -21.51 -11.10
C MET A 1 16.31 -21.50 -11.15
N ARG A 2 16.89 -21.26 -10.86
CA ARG A 2 16.26 -21.22 -10.89
C ARG A 2 16.11 -20.96 -11.15
N LYS A 3 16.70 -20.79 -11.04
CA LYS A 3 16.28 -20.53 -11.29
C LYS A 3 16.22 -20.04 -11.69
N ALA A 4 16.72 -19.95 -11.66
CA ALA A 4 16.38 -19.59 -12.05
C ALA A 4 16.35 -19.02 -12.34
N ASP A 5 16.75 -18.77 -12.22
CA ASP A 5 16.29 -18.36 -12.39
C ASP A 5 16.09 -17.69 -12.31
N GLY A 6 16.42 -17.37 -11.93
CA GLY A 6 15.97 -16.87 -11.78
C GLY A 6 15.60 -16.74 -11.29
N SER A 7 15.59 -16.70 -11.02
CA SER A 7 14.87 -16.87 -10.62
C SER A 7 14.23 -16.83 -10.20
N LEU A 8 14.13 -16.65 -9.84
CA LEU A 8 13.23 -16.84 -9.41
C LEU A 8 12.83 -17.51 -9.17
N SER A 9 12.98 -18.07 -9.00
CA SER A 9 12.41 -18.89 -8.83
C SER A 9 12.37 -19.53 -8.28
N HIS A 10 12.73 -19.66 -7.70
CA HIS A 10 12.51 -20.45 -7.15
C HIS A 10 11.97 -20.70 -6.43
N ASP A 11 12.33 -20.71 -6.17
CA ASP A 11 11.81 -21.09 -5.50
C ASP A 11 10.61 -21.00 -5.10
N LEU A 12 10.18 -21.45 -5.43
CA LEU A 12 8.76 -21.31 -5.28
C LEU A 12 8.17 -22.59 -4.86
N ASP A 13 8.47 -22.88 -3.68
CA ASP A 13 7.82 -23.96 -2.98
C ASP A 13 6.37 -23.54 -2.72
N PRO A 14 5.38 -24.32 -3.13
CA PRO A 14 4.00 -23.96 -2.85
C PRO A 14 3.70 -23.74 -1.37
N LEU A 15 4.43 -24.41 -0.50
CA LEU A 15 4.25 -24.21 0.94
C LEU A 15 4.81 -22.89 1.39
N ASP A 16 5.87 -22.44 0.76
CA ASP A 16 6.47 -21.17 1.08
C ASP A 16 5.69 -20.01 0.52
N ARG A 17 4.82 -20.30 -0.42
CA ARG A 17 4.00 -19.29 -1.01
C ARG A 17 2.66 -19.15 -0.38
N ALA A 18 2.45 -19.88 0.70
CA ALA A 18 1.34 -19.50 1.54
C ALA A 18 1.50 -18.01 1.73
N PRO A 19 0.46 -17.24 1.54
CA PRO A 19 0.58 -15.79 1.57
C PRO A 19 1.33 -15.41 2.80
N LYS A 20 2.54 -15.04 2.55
CA LYS A 20 3.26 -14.38 3.60
C LYS A 20 2.56 -13.09 3.74
N ASP A 21 2.38 -12.71 4.93
CA ASP A 21 1.75 -11.46 5.21
C ASP A 21 2.70 -10.34 4.82
N SER A 22 2.97 -10.26 3.54
CA SER A 22 3.84 -9.23 3.02
C SER A 22 3.03 -7.98 2.78
N CYS A 23 3.53 -6.87 3.28
CA CYS A 23 2.88 -5.59 3.06
C CYS A 23 2.98 -5.18 1.61
N GLY A 24 2.01 -4.41 1.15
CA GLY A 24 2.02 -3.88 -0.20
C GLY A 24 2.40 -2.41 -0.18
N VAL A 25 3.24 -2.02 -1.11
CA VAL A 25 3.69 -0.63 -1.25
C VAL A 25 3.49 -0.20 -2.69
N PHE A 26 3.02 1.02 -2.87
CA PHE A 26 2.82 1.60 -4.19
C PHE A 26 3.26 3.05 -4.15
N GLY A 27 4.03 3.48 -5.14
CA GLY A 27 4.46 4.86 -5.22
C GLY A 27 4.30 5.39 -6.63
N VAL A 28 3.99 6.68 -6.76
CA VAL A 28 3.83 7.30 -8.06
C VAL A 28 4.25 8.75 -7.99
N TRP A 29 4.91 9.20 -9.04
CA TRP A 29 5.23 10.62 -9.27
C TRP A 29 4.57 11.00 -10.57
N ALA A 30 3.60 11.91 -10.51
CA ALA A 30 2.83 12.26 -11.68
C ALA A 30 2.26 13.67 -11.51
N PRO A 31 3.07 14.70 -11.81
CA PRO A 31 2.60 16.07 -11.69
C PRO A 31 1.40 16.29 -12.61
N GLY A 32 0.41 16.98 -12.10
CA GLY A 32 -0.81 17.27 -12.87
C GLY A 32 -1.85 16.18 -12.80
N GLU A 33 -1.53 15.05 -12.22
CA GLU A 33 -2.47 13.93 -12.09
C GLU A 33 -2.98 13.83 -10.66
N ASP A 34 -4.04 13.06 -10.50
CA ASP A 34 -4.61 12.81 -9.19
C ASP A 34 -3.86 11.64 -8.57
N VAL A 35 -2.71 11.94 -7.95
CA VAL A 35 -1.80 10.89 -7.48
C VAL A 35 -2.40 10.05 -6.35
N SER A 36 -3.27 10.64 -5.53
CA SER A 36 -3.88 9.87 -4.44
C SER A 36 -4.82 8.81 -5.01
N LYS A 37 -5.57 9.13 -6.04
CA LYS A 37 -6.44 8.17 -6.70
C LYS A 37 -5.64 7.06 -7.37
N LEU A 38 -4.56 7.42 -8.04
CA LEU A 38 -3.69 6.42 -8.65
C LEU A 38 -3.14 5.48 -7.59
N THR A 39 -2.73 6.04 -6.45
CA THR A 39 -2.20 5.24 -5.36
C THR A 39 -3.28 4.35 -4.76
N TYR A 40 -4.50 4.87 -4.63
CA TYR A 40 -5.61 4.08 -4.15
C TYR A 40 -5.83 2.85 -5.03
N TYR A 41 -5.85 3.04 -6.35
CA TYR A 41 -6.03 1.91 -7.25
C TYR A 41 -4.87 0.92 -7.16
N GLY A 42 -3.64 1.43 -6.99
CA GLY A 42 -2.49 0.57 -6.81
C GLY A 42 -2.61 -0.27 -5.54
N LEU A 43 -3.02 0.34 -4.45
CA LEU A 43 -3.22 -0.38 -3.19
C LEU A 43 -4.36 -1.37 -3.28
N TYR A 44 -5.43 -0.99 -3.96
CA TYR A 44 -6.55 -1.88 -4.13
C TYR A 44 -6.13 -3.16 -4.86
N ALA A 45 -5.26 -3.01 -5.86
CA ALA A 45 -4.75 -4.16 -6.59
C ALA A 45 -3.82 -5.03 -5.73
N LEU A 46 -3.18 -4.44 -4.73
CA LEU A 46 -2.29 -5.15 -3.83
C LEU A 46 -3.00 -5.72 -2.61
N GLN A 47 -4.27 -5.37 -2.44
CA GLN A 47 -5.04 -5.78 -1.29
C GLN A 47 -5.32 -7.27 -1.34
N HIS A 48 -5.03 -7.97 -0.26
CA HIS A 48 -5.28 -9.39 -0.14
C HIS A 48 -6.01 -9.66 1.16
N ARG A 49 -6.44 -10.89 1.29
CA ARG A 49 -7.03 -11.39 2.51
C ARG A 49 -6.04 -11.20 3.65
N GLY A 50 -6.53 -10.68 4.77
CA GLY A 50 -5.68 -10.44 5.93
C GLY A 50 -5.11 -9.04 6.00
N GLN A 51 -5.37 -8.21 5.00
CA GLN A 51 -4.95 -6.83 5.04
C GLN A 51 -5.74 -6.09 6.13
N GLU A 52 -5.05 -5.37 6.98
CA GLU A 52 -5.68 -4.81 8.17
C GLU A 52 -5.60 -3.30 8.28
N SER A 53 -4.70 -2.64 7.59
CA SER A 53 -4.65 -1.18 7.60
C SER A 53 -4.08 -0.68 6.30
N ALA A 54 -4.33 0.58 6.00
CA ALA A 54 -3.86 1.20 4.77
C ALA A 54 -3.60 2.67 5.02
N GLY A 55 -2.68 3.24 4.25
CA GLY A 55 -2.36 4.65 4.34
C GLY A 55 -1.81 5.18 3.05
N ILE A 56 -2.00 6.47 2.84
CA ILE A 56 -1.46 7.19 1.68
C ILE A 56 -0.83 8.48 2.18
N ALA A 57 0.40 8.73 1.73
CA ALA A 57 1.10 9.98 1.98
C ALA A 57 1.31 10.68 0.65
N VAL A 58 1.00 11.97 0.59
CA VAL A 58 1.11 12.75 -0.64
C VAL A 58 1.89 14.02 -0.34
N SER A 59 2.76 14.39 -1.26
CA SER A 59 3.53 15.63 -1.13
C SER A 59 3.27 16.55 -2.31
N GLU A 60 3.10 17.81 -2.01
CA GLU A 60 3.00 18.85 -3.02
C GLU A 60 4.31 19.64 -3.12
N GLY A 61 5.33 19.25 -2.36
CA GLY A 61 6.63 19.90 -2.39
C GLY A 61 6.95 20.68 -1.13
N THR A 62 5.95 21.24 -0.46
CA THR A 62 6.18 22.05 0.74
C THR A 62 5.73 21.33 2.01
N ARG A 63 4.89 20.34 1.87
CA ARG A 63 4.41 19.58 3.03
C ARG A 63 3.97 18.20 2.57
N ILE A 64 3.82 17.31 3.55
CA ILE A 64 3.34 15.95 3.30
C ILE A 64 2.03 15.79 4.04
N LEU A 65 1.03 15.33 3.33
CA LEU A 65 -0.28 15.03 3.88
C LEU A 65 -0.42 13.52 3.97
N VAL A 66 -0.87 13.04 5.11
CA VAL A 66 -0.99 11.59 5.33
C VAL A 66 -2.39 11.29 5.84
N TYR A 67 -2.97 10.24 5.30
CA TYR A 67 -4.20 9.69 5.86
C TYR A 67 -4.01 8.17 5.95
N LYS A 68 -4.25 7.62 7.12
CA LYS A 68 -4.13 6.19 7.35
C LYS A 68 -5.13 5.76 8.40
N ASP A 69 -5.58 4.53 8.29
CA ASP A 69 -6.54 4.00 9.25
C ASP A 69 -6.54 2.47 9.19
N MET A 70 -7.19 1.88 10.17
CA MET A 70 -7.42 0.45 10.19
C MET A 70 -8.57 0.13 9.26
N GLY A 71 -8.46 -1.00 8.57
CA GLY A 71 -9.49 -1.45 7.67
C GLY A 71 -8.95 -1.78 6.30
N LEU A 72 -9.81 -2.25 5.44
CA LEU A 72 -9.44 -2.55 4.06
C LEU A 72 -9.26 -1.26 3.28
N VAL A 73 -8.47 -1.33 2.22
CA VAL A 73 -8.22 -0.18 1.36
C VAL A 73 -9.54 0.49 0.96
N SER A 74 -10.52 -0.31 0.56
CA SER A 74 -11.80 0.22 0.12
C SER A 74 -12.62 0.85 1.26
N GLN A 75 -12.30 0.51 2.50
CA GLN A 75 -12.98 1.07 3.65
C GLN A 75 -12.31 2.32 4.19
N VAL A 76 -10.98 2.37 4.08
CA VAL A 76 -10.19 3.46 4.64
C VAL A 76 -10.35 4.73 3.80
N PHE A 77 -10.41 4.59 2.48
CA PHE A 77 -10.41 5.73 1.58
C PHE A 77 -11.75 5.89 0.87
N ASP A 78 -12.22 7.12 0.82
CA ASP A 78 -13.36 7.49 0.01
C ASP A 78 -13.00 8.70 -0.83
N GLU A 79 -13.92 9.18 -1.63
CA GLU A 79 -13.67 10.31 -2.52
C GLU A 79 -13.26 11.55 -1.76
N SER A 80 -13.87 11.75 -0.61
CA SER A 80 -13.58 12.92 0.20
C SER A 80 -12.14 12.91 0.72
N VAL A 81 -11.70 11.76 1.23
CA VAL A 81 -10.33 11.61 1.72
C VAL A 81 -9.34 11.77 0.59
N LEU A 82 -9.59 11.09 -0.54
CA LEU A 82 -8.67 11.16 -1.66
C LEU A 82 -8.61 12.57 -2.25
N GLY A 83 -9.73 13.28 -2.26
CA GLY A 83 -9.77 14.65 -2.76
C GLY A 83 -9.00 15.62 -1.89
N ALA A 84 -8.81 15.30 -0.63
CA ALA A 84 -8.03 16.15 0.29
C ALA A 84 -6.53 15.91 0.16
N LEU A 85 -6.12 14.78 -0.41
CA LEU A 85 -4.71 14.42 -0.53
C LEU A 85 -4.20 14.84 -1.90
N ARG A 86 -3.77 16.08 -2.00
CA ARG A 86 -3.33 16.67 -3.26
C ARG A 86 -1.83 16.81 -3.30
N GLY A 87 -1.25 16.55 -4.47
CA GLY A 87 0.17 16.68 -4.67
C GLY A 87 0.59 16.05 -5.97
N HIS A 88 1.90 15.90 -6.15
CA HIS A 88 2.46 15.35 -7.38
C HIS A 88 3.23 14.07 -7.15
N ILE A 89 3.42 13.67 -5.90
CA ILE A 89 4.06 12.40 -5.56
C ILE A 89 3.29 11.77 -4.41
N SER A 90 3.13 10.47 -4.47
CA SER A 90 2.31 9.75 -3.50
C SER A 90 2.92 8.39 -3.22
N VAL A 91 2.82 7.97 -1.96
CA VAL A 91 3.24 6.64 -1.53
C VAL A 91 2.09 6.05 -0.74
N GLY A 92 1.77 4.81 -1.04
CA GLY A 92 0.72 4.08 -0.33
C GLY A 92 1.25 2.81 0.25
N HIS A 93 0.59 2.36 1.31
CA HIS A 93 0.99 1.14 2.02
C HIS A 93 -0.26 0.45 2.52
N CYS A 94 -0.32 -0.86 2.32
CA CYS A 94 -1.33 -1.69 2.99
C CYS A 94 -0.60 -2.72 3.83
N ARG A 95 -1.00 -2.78 5.09
CA ARG A 95 -0.30 -3.57 6.08
C ARG A 95 -1.02 -4.88 6.33
N TYR A 96 -0.23 -5.93 6.48
CA TYR A 96 -0.69 -7.24 6.87
C TYR A 96 -0.11 -7.57 8.23
N SER A 97 -0.83 -8.36 9.00
CA SER A 97 -0.48 -8.65 10.38
C SER A 97 0.68 -9.60 10.45
N THR A 98 1.88 -9.08 10.47
CA THR A 98 3.08 -9.90 10.61
C THR A 98 3.72 -9.74 11.97
N THR A 99 3.83 -8.49 12.43
CA THR A 99 4.43 -8.18 13.71
C THR A 99 3.70 -6.99 14.30
N GLY A 100 3.69 -6.90 15.61
CA GLY A 100 3.02 -5.80 16.28
C GLY A 100 1.52 -6.01 16.32
N SER A 101 0.84 -5.15 17.06
CA SER A 101 -0.59 -5.24 17.20
C SER A 101 -1.31 -4.48 16.09
N SER A 102 -2.57 -4.84 15.91
CA SER A 102 -3.42 -4.22 14.90
C SER A 102 -4.00 -2.93 15.46
N VAL A 103 -3.16 -1.91 15.56
CA VAL A 103 -3.57 -0.60 16.08
C VAL A 103 -3.15 0.48 15.10
N TRP A 104 -3.82 1.62 15.21
CA TRP A 104 -3.59 2.73 14.28
C TRP A 104 -2.14 3.17 14.21
N GLU A 105 -1.45 3.15 15.34
CA GLU A 105 -0.04 3.58 15.38
C GLU A 105 0.86 2.76 14.48
N ASN A 106 0.47 1.52 14.21
CA ASN A 106 1.23 0.65 13.34
C ASN A 106 0.81 0.73 11.88
N ALA A 107 -0.22 1.50 11.56
CA ALA A 107 -0.59 1.75 10.18
C ALA A 107 0.45 2.64 9.53
N GLN A 108 0.72 2.40 8.26
CA GLN A 108 1.76 3.10 7.50
C GLN A 108 1.16 3.71 6.23
N PRO A 109 1.79 4.61 5.58
CA PRO A 109 3.19 4.98 5.68
C PRO A 109 3.55 5.79 6.89
#